data_963eb55625503da323bafe5b3507487b
#
_entry.id   963eb55625503da323bafe5b3507487b
#
_cell.length_a   1.000
_cell.length_b   1.000
_cell.length_c   1.000
_cell.angle_alpha   90.00
_cell.angle_beta   90.00
_cell.angle_gamma   90.00
#
_symmetry.space_group_name_H-M   'P 1'
#
loop_
_entity.id
_entity.type
_entity.pdbx_description
1 polymer ?
#
loop_
_entity_poly.entity_id
_entity_poly.type
_entity_poly.pdbx_seq_one_letter_code
_entity_poly.pdbx_strand_id
1 'polypeptide(L)'
;RSITLTFPEEKRNLVYIYLESMESTYLSKELGGNQEENLLPNLSELALTNLNFSHTDTLGGARQVTGTSWTIAAMVSQTTGVPLKIPVGDNDYGNKSAMFLPGVWSLGDILEQEGYRQELLIGSDASFGGRRQYFAQHGGYNIWDYYTARETGKIDPDYRVWWGYEDLKLFDYAREELTALAAEG
;
A
#
# COMPACT_ATOMS: atom_id res chain seq x y z
N ARG A 1 7.48 27.25 -6.75
CA ARG A 1 8.51 26.52 -7.51
C ARG A 1 7.82 25.44 -8.29
N SER A 2 7.97 25.38 -9.61
CA SER A 2 7.55 24.24 -10.42
C SER A 2 8.55 23.10 -10.22
N ILE A 3 8.04 21.90 -9.98
CA ILE A 3 8.84 20.67 -9.98
C ILE A 3 8.60 20.01 -11.32
N THR A 4 9.66 19.70 -12.04
CA THR A 4 9.59 18.92 -13.29
C THR A 4 9.98 17.49 -12.97
N LEU A 5 9.11 16.55 -13.27
CA LEU A 5 9.39 15.12 -13.20
C LEU A 5 9.83 14.66 -14.59
N THR A 6 10.85 13.84 -14.64
CA THR A 6 11.32 13.25 -15.89
C THR A 6 11.25 11.74 -15.78
N PHE A 7 10.54 11.13 -16.70
CA PHE A 7 10.42 9.68 -16.80
C PHE A 7 11.40 9.16 -17.86
N PRO A 8 11.94 7.95 -17.71
CA PRO A 8 12.74 7.31 -18.74
C PRO A 8 11.86 6.96 -19.95
N GLU A 9 12.49 6.85 -21.12
CA GLU A 9 11.82 6.44 -22.37
C GLU A 9 11.17 5.05 -22.23
N GLU A 10 11.90 4.11 -21.62
CA GLU A 10 11.35 2.81 -21.18
C GLU A 10 10.90 2.92 -19.73
N LYS A 11 9.61 2.94 -19.53
CA LYS A 11 9.01 3.02 -18.20
C LYS A 11 9.17 1.69 -17.47
N ARG A 12 9.49 1.77 -16.18
CA ARG A 12 9.61 0.60 -15.31
C ARG A 12 8.31 0.36 -14.57
N ASN A 13 8.00 -0.89 -14.30
CA ASN A 13 6.91 -1.24 -13.40
C ASN A 13 7.26 -0.87 -11.96
N LEU A 14 6.28 -0.39 -11.21
CA LEU A 14 6.38 -0.09 -9.79
C LEU A 14 5.51 -1.08 -9.01
N VAL A 15 6.11 -1.87 -8.15
CA VAL A 15 5.40 -2.69 -7.16
C VAL A 15 5.59 -2.05 -5.80
N TYR A 16 4.50 -1.57 -5.20
CA TYR A 16 4.51 -0.92 -3.89
C TYR A 16 3.79 -1.82 -2.86
N ILE A 17 4.52 -2.31 -1.87
CA ILE A 17 3.98 -3.23 -0.86
C ILE A 17 3.84 -2.51 0.47
N TYR A 18 2.62 -2.40 0.99
CA TYR A 18 2.33 -1.88 2.32
C TYR A 18 2.29 -3.05 3.31
N LEU A 19 3.27 -3.10 4.21
CA LEU A 19 3.32 -4.08 5.29
C LEU A 19 2.71 -3.47 6.56
N GLU A 20 1.41 -3.69 6.72
CA GLU A 20 0.65 -3.15 7.86
C GLU A 20 1.09 -3.79 9.18
N SER A 21 1.25 -2.97 10.21
CA SER A 21 1.67 -3.37 11.56
C SER A 21 3.04 -4.07 11.62
N MET A 22 3.88 -3.90 10.60
CA MET A 22 5.22 -4.43 10.59
C MET A 22 6.17 -3.45 11.30
N GLU A 23 6.69 -3.87 12.43
CA GLU A 23 7.52 -3.05 13.30
C GLU A 23 8.98 -3.51 13.29
N SER A 24 9.91 -2.55 13.39
CA SER A 24 11.34 -2.86 13.57
C SER A 24 11.64 -3.64 14.86
N THR A 25 10.73 -3.62 15.84
CA THR A 25 10.82 -4.43 17.05
C THR A 25 10.89 -5.95 16.82
N TYR A 26 10.45 -6.43 15.65
CA TYR A 26 10.56 -7.84 15.24
C TYR A 26 11.96 -8.26 14.77
N LEU A 27 12.82 -7.29 14.52
CA LEU A 27 14.23 -7.55 14.21
C LEU A 27 14.99 -7.99 15.46
N SER A 28 16.15 -8.64 15.27
CA SER A 28 17.07 -8.91 16.36
C SER A 28 17.66 -7.62 16.95
N LYS A 29 18.13 -7.69 18.19
CA LYS A 29 18.82 -6.58 18.86
C LYS A 29 20.02 -6.09 18.06
N GLU A 30 20.75 -6.98 17.41
CA GLU A 30 21.90 -6.65 16.56
C GLU A 30 21.52 -5.80 15.35
N LEU A 31 20.30 -5.99 14.82
CA LEU A 31 19.75 -5.23 13.69
C LEU A 31 18.96 -3.98 14.13
N GLY A 32 18.94 -3.68 15.44
CA GLY A 32 18.23 -2.54 15.99
C GLY A 32 16.79 -2.81 16.44
N GLY A 33 16.38 -4.08 16.48
CA GLY A 33 15.08 -4.52 17.00
C GLY A 33 15.09 -4.85 18.49
N ASN A 34 14.18 -5.69 18.93
CA ASN A 34 14.00 -6.05 20.35
C ASN A 34 13.93 -7.56 20.61
N GLN A 35 14.19 -8.38 19.60
CA GLN A 35 14.15 -9.84 19.72
C GLN A 35 15.55 -10.40 19.90
N GLU A 36 15.66 -11.57 20.54
CA GLU A 36 16.93 -12.33 20.60
C GLU A 36 17.29 -12.90 19.22
N GLU A 37 16.30 -13.34 18.46
CA GLU A 37 16.44 -13.82 17.09
C GLU A 37 15.71 -12.89 16.11
N ASN A 38 16.23 -12.76 14.90
CA ASN A 38 15.58 -11.99 13.85
C ASN A 38 14.36 -12.74 13.32
N LEU A 39 13.15 -12.20 13.57
CA LEU A 39 11.90 -12.79 13.09
C LEU A 39 11.57 -12.43 11.63
N LEU A 40 12.33 -11.53 11.01
CA LEU A 40 12.13 -11.05 9.65
C LEU A 40 13.39 -11.23 8.78
N PRO A 41 13.92 -12.47 8.65
CA PRO A 41 15.22 -12.68 8.00
C PRO A 41 15.23 -12.23 6.53
N ASN A 42 14.19 -12.56 5.76
CA ASN A 42 14.12 -12.20 4.35
C ASN A 42 13.98 -10.70 4.13
N LEU A 43 13.17 -10.00 4.93
CA LEU A 43 13.04 -8.55 4.85
C LEU A 43 14.33 -7.84 5.27
N SER A 44 15.02 -8.38 6.27
CA SER A 44 16.31 -7.85 6.70
C SER A 44 17.37 -8.02 5.62
N GLU A 45 17.40 -9.15 4.93
CA GLU A 45 18.31 -9.38 3.80
C GLU A 45 18.02 -8.38 2.67
N LEU A 46 16.77 -8.19 2.30
CA LEU A 46 16.37 -7.19 1.30
C LEU A 46 16.79 -5.78 1.71
N ALA A 47 16.60 -5.40 2.96
CA ALA A 47 16.99 -4.09 3.45
C ALA A 47 18.50 -3.87 3.49
N LEU A 48 19.28 -4.91 3.78
CA LEU A 48 20.75 -4.86 3.81
C LEU A 48 21.38 -4.86 2.42
N THR A 49 20.72 -5.42 1.43
CA THR A 49 21.24 -5.57 0.06
C THR A 49 20.71 -4.55 -0.92
N ASN A 50 19.70 -3.77 -0.52
CA ASN A 50 19.07 -2.74 -1.35
C ASN A 50 19.06 -1.39 -0.63
N LEU A 51 18.33 -0.42 -1.17
CA LEU A 51 18.16 0.89 -0.54
C LEU A 51 17.29 0.76 0.71
N ASN A 52 17.85 1.11 1.86
CA ASN A 52 17.16 1.17 3.14
C ASN A 52 17.18 2.62 3.66
N PHE A 53 16.03 3.10 4.08
CA PHE A 53 15.88 4.43 4.67
C PHE A 53 15.70 4.30 6.18
N SER A 54 16.72 4.69 6.94
CA SER A 54 16.72 4.64 8.39
C SER A 54 17.24 5.96 8.98
N HIS A 55 16.90 6.24 10.23
CA HIS A 55 17.44 7.38 11.00
C HIS A 55 18.79 7.06 11.66
N THR A 56 19.19 5.82 11.64
CA THR A 56 20.38 5.29 12.30
C THR A 56 21.13 4.37 11.33
N ASP A 57 22.26 3.87 11.77
CA ASP A 57 23.10 2.86 11.09
C ASP A 57 22.53 1.43 11.19
N THR A 58 21.42 1.24 11.91
CA THR A 58 20.68 -0.02 11.99
C THR A 58 19.49 -0.02 11.03
N LEU A 59 18.88 -1.17 10.83
CA LEU A 59 17.67 -1.29 10.05
C LEU A 59 16.51 -0.52 10.73
N GLY A 60 15.65 0.07 9.93
CA GLY A 60 14.53 0.83 10.43
C GLY A 60 13.68 1.37 9.30
N GLY A 61 12.99 2.45 9.56
CA GLY A 61 12.11 3.10 8.59
C GLY A 61 11.63 4.46 9.08
N ALA A 62 10.56 4.93 8.48
CA ALA A 62 9.96 6.20 8.82
C ALA A 62 9.34 6.16 10.23
N ARG A 63 9.55 7.22 11.00
CA ARG A 63 8.84 7.42 12.27
C ARG A 63 7.44 7.94 12.00
N GLN A 64 6.50 7.43 12.75
CA GLN A 64 5.12 7.92 12.72
C GLN A 64 5.04 9.34 13.29
N VAL A 65 4.24 10.17 12.64
CA VAL A 65 3.82 11.48 13.11
C VAL A 65 2.30 11.55 13.15
N THR A 66 1.74 12.59 13.77
CA THR A 66 0.29 12.77 13.80
C THR A 66 -0.30 12.78 12.39
N GLY A 67 -1.27 11.91 12.13
CA GLY A 67 -1.92 11.77 10.82
C GLY A 67 -1.24 10.79 9.86
N THR A 68 -0.36 9.90 10.37
CA THR A 68 0.29 8.83 9.58
C THR A 68 0.24 7.45 10.25
N SER A 69 -0.45 7.31 11.38
CA SER A 69 -0.32 6.15 12.27
C SER A 69 -1.42 5.09 12.14
N TRP A 70 -2.22 5.14 11.09
CA TRP A 70 -3.20 4.09 10.74
C TRP A 70 -3.21 3.88 9.23
N THR A 71 -3.75 2.76 8.76
CA THR A 71 -3.59 2.25 7.40
C THR A 71 -3.81 3.30 6.31
N ILE A 72 -5.00 3.91 6.22
CA ILE A 72 -5.27 4.89 5.17
C ILE A 72 -4.42 6.16 5.33
N ALA A 73 -4.13 6.58 6.55
CA ALA A 73 -3.27 7.74 6.79
C ALA A 73 -1.82 7.48 6.34
N ALA A 74 -1.31 6.28 6.57
CA ALA A 74 0.00 5.87 6.08
C ALA A 74 0.02 5.81 4.54
N MET A 75 -1.00 5.22 3.92
CA MET A 75 -1.13 5.17 2.46
C MET A 75 -1.18 6.56 1.83
N VAL A 76 -2.04 7.45 2.36
CA VAL A 76 -2.14 8.84 1.89
C VAL A 76 -0.81 9.57 2.07
N SER A 77 -0.21 9.52 3.26
CA SER A 77 1.02 10.26 3.51
C SER A 77 2.21 9.79 2.68
N GLN A 78 2.30 8.50 2.40
CA GLN A 78 3.38 7.94 1.57
C GLN A 78 3.20 8.25 0.07
N THR A 79 1.96 8.42 -0.38
CA THR A 79 1.68 8.72 -1.80
C THR A 79 1.53 10.20 -2.10
N THR A 80 1.34 11.06 -1.08
CA THR A 80 1.14 12.52 -1.26
C THR A 80 2.19 13.36 -0.56
N GLY A 81 2.90 12.81 0.42
CA GLY A 81 3.77 13.57 1.32
C GLY A 81 3.02 14.40 2.38
N VAL A 82 1.69 14.24 2.50
CA VAL A 82 0.85 15.04 3.40
C VAL A 82 0.21 14.14 4.47
N PRO A 83 0.34 14.47 5.77
CA PRO A 83 -0.37 13.73 6.82
C PRO A 83 -1.89 13.85 6.69
N LEU A 84 -2.61 12.76 6.91
CA LEU A 84 -4.06 12.73 6.86
C LEU A 84 -4.67 13.27 8.16
N LYS A 85 -5.34 14.41 8.08
CA LYS A 85 -6.04 15.05 9.22
C LYS A 85 -7.54 15.16 8.93
N ILE A 86 -8.19 14.04 8.77
CA ILE A 86 -9.64 13.95 8.61
C ILE A 86 -10.20 12.95 9.60
N PRO A 87 -11.44 13.11 10.06
CA PRO A 87 -12.12 12.09 10.85
C PRO A 87 -12.41 10.89 9.95
N VAL A 88 -11.58 9.89 10.02
CA VAL A 88 -11.83 8.56 9.44
C VAL A 88 -12.21 7.66 10.60
N GLY A 89 -13.42 7.76 11.06
CA GLY A 89 -14.03 6.72 11.86
C GLY A 89 -14.73 5.76 10.93
N ASP A 90 -15.07 4.59 11.34
CA ASP A 90 -15.83 3.57 10.62
C ASP A 90 -15.86 3.70 9.09
N ASN A 91 -16.62 2.98 8.35
CA ASN A 91 -16.73 3.09 6.88
C ASN A 91 -17.40 4.38 6.35
N ASP A 92 -17.73 5.31 7.23
CA ASP A 92 -18.60 6.43 6.93
C ASP A 92 -18.01 7.44 5.95
N TYR A 93 -16.69 7.64 5.97
CA TYR A 93 -16.06 8.65 5.12
C TYR A 93 -16.17 8.29 3.63
N GLY A 94 -15.90 7.06 3.28
CA GLY A 94 -16.00 6.58 1.89
C GLY A 94 -17.41 6.59 1.32
N ASN A 95 -18.43 6.50 2.18
CA ASN A 95 -19.84 6.44 1.78
C ASN A 95 -20.54 7.80 1.78
N LYS A 96 -20.06 8.76 2.55
CA LYS A 96 -20.71 10.07 2.77
C LYS A 96 -20.05 11.22 2.01
N SER A 97 -18.80 11.07 1.59
CA SER A 97 -18.08 12.11 0.86
C SER A 97 -17.98 11.75 -0.62
N ALA A 98 -18.44 12.63 -1.47
CA ALA A 98 -18.25 12.48 -2.91
C ALA A 98 -16.78 12.65 -3.33
N MET A 99 -15.94 13.27 -2.49
CA MET A 99 -14.57 13.63 -2.78
C MET A 99 -13.65 13.34 -1.59
N PHE A 100 -12.57 12.63 -1.83
CA PHE A 100 -11.52 12.34 -0.84
C PHE A 100 -10.28 13.18 -1.16
N LEU A 101 -9.98 14.21 -0.37
CA LEU A 101 -8.82 15.11 -0.56
C LEU A 101 -8.67 15.70 -1.98
N PRO A 102 -9.69 16.33 -2.55
CA PRO A 102 -9.70 16.71 -3.98
C PRO A 102 -8.63 17.74 -4.39
N GLY A 103 -8.00 18.40 -3.44
CA GLY A 103 -6.94 19.39 -3.69
C GLY A 103 -5.52 18.83 -3.57
N VAL A 104 -5.36 17.53 -3.38
CA VAL A 104 -4.06 16.89 -3.17
C VAL A 104 -3.67 16.10 -4.42
N TRP A 105 -2.41 16.20 -4.80
CA TRP A 105 -1.82 15.36 -5.83
C TRP A 105 -1.11 14.17 -5.19
N SER A 106 -1.36 12.99 -5.72
CA SER A 106 -0.73 11.76 -5.28
C SER A 106 0.26 11.21 -6.30
N LEU A 107 1.04 10.24 -5.88
CA LEU A 107 1.85 9.43 -6.79
C LEU A 107 0.98 8.76 -7.86
N GLY A 108 -0.23 8.31 -7.47
CA GLY A 108 -1.19 7.71 -8.40
C GLY A 108 -1.62 8.68 -9.51
N ASP A 109 -1.93 9.93 -9.18
CA ASP A 109 -2.29 10.95 -10.17
C ASP A 109 -1.14 11.22 -11.16
N ILE A 110 0.08 11.21 -10.67
CA ILE A 110 1.28 11.39 -11.49
C ILE A 110 1.47 10.21 -12.45
N LEU A 111 1.34 8.99 -11.93
CA LEU A 111 1.51 7.77 -12.73
C LEU A 111 0.39 7.61 -13.77
N GLU A 112 -0.85 7.98 -13.42
CA GLU A 112 -1.98 7.99 -14.35
C GLU A 112 -1.71 8.94 -15.54
N GLN A 113 -1.22 10.15 -15.28
CA GLN A 113 -0.86 11.11 -16.33
C GLN A 113 0.24 10.60 -17.26
N GLU A 114 1.13 9.78 -16.72
CA GLU A 114 2.18 9.14 -17.49
C GLU A 114 1.71 7.85 -18.19
N GLY A 115 0.43 7.51 -18.09
CA GLY A 115 -0.18 6.38 -18.78
C GLY A 115 0.08 5.02 -18.13
N TYR A 116 0.42 5.00 -16.83
CA TYR A 116 0.50 3.73 -16.08
C TYR A 116 -0.89 3.18 -15.82
N ARG A 117 -1.04 1.89 -16.03
CA ARG A 117 -2.15 1.13 -15.47
C ARG A 117 -1.87 0.86 -13.99
N GLN A 118 -2.85 1.11 -13.14
CA GLN A 118 -2.67 1.05 -11.69
C GLN A 118 -3.67 0.08 -11.06
N GLU A 119 -3.16 -0.77 -10.18
CA GLU A 119 -3.95 -1.78 -9.48
C GLU A 119 -3.71 -1.67 -7.97
N LEU A 120 -4.79 -1.75 -7.18
CA LEU A 120 -4.73 -1.90 -5.73
C LEU A 120 -5.23 -3.28 -5.36
N LEU A 121 -4.35 -4.11 -4.80
CA LEU A 121 -4.72 -5.41 -4.26
C LEU A 121 -4.74 -5.35 -2.73
N ILE A 122 -5.84 -5.77 -2.13
CA ILE A 122 -6.04 -5.75 -0.68
C ILE A 122 -6.92 -6.93 -0.25
N GLY A 123 -6.52 -7.66 0.77
CA GLY A 123 -7.25 -8.84 1.27
C GLY A 123 -8.53 -8.55 2.03
N SER A 124 -8.81 -7.29 2.34
CA SER A 124 -9.99 -6.84 3.11
C SER A 124 -10.91 -5.94 2.28
N ASP A 125 -12.02 -5.50 2.85
CA ASP A 125 -12.92 -4.52 2.23
C ASP A 125 -12.19 -3.19 2.00
N ALA A 126 -11.98 -2.81 0.75
CA ALA A 126 -11.31 -1.57 0.39
C ALA A 126 -12.11 -0.31 0.76
N SER A 127 -13.42 -0.42 1.02
CA SER A 127 -14.25 0.71 1.44
C SER A 127 -13.94 1.18 2.86
N PHE A 128 -13.40 0.29 3.70
CA PHE A 128 -13.04 0.62 5.07
C PHE A 128 -12.00 1.76 5.11
N GLY A 129 -12.29 2.81 5.89
CA GLY A 129 -11.43 3.98 6.03
C GLY A 129 -11.31 4.84 4.76
N GLY A 130 -12.14 4.62 3.73
CA GLY A 130 -12.13 5.39 2.49
C GLY A 130 -11.03 5.01 1.49
N ARG A 131 -10.37 3.86 1.66
CA ARG A 131 -9.29 3.41 0.76
C ARG A 131 -9.75 3.32 -0.69
N ARG A 132 -10.89 2.67 -0.95
CA ARG A 132 -11.49 2.59 -2.30
C ARG A 132 -11.69 3.97 -2.90
N GLN A 133 -12.27 4.89 -2.12
CA GLN A 133 -12.55 6.25 -2.57
C GLN A 133 -11.26 7.00 -2.92
N TYR A 134 -10.26 6.89 -2.06
CA TYR A 134 -8.97 7.54 -2.26
C TYR A 134 -8.29 7.03 -3.54
N PHE A 135 -8.07 5.74 -3.67
CA PHE A 135 -7.33 5.18 -4.80
C PHE A 135 -8.11 5.27 -6.13
N ALA A 136 -9.44 5.21 -6.10
CA ALA A 136 -10.24 5.44 -7.30
C ALA A 136 -10.17 6.89 -7.80
N GLN A 137 -10.01 7.86 -6.90
CA GLN A 137 -9.96 9.29 -7.26
C GLN A 137 -8.55 9.80 -7.51
N HIS A 138 -7.55 9.19 -6.95
CA HIS A 138 -6.14 9.59 -7.02
C HIS A 138 -5.31 8.56 -7.79
N GLY A 139 -5.52 8.51 -9.11
CA GLY A 139 -4.79 7.66 -10.03
C GLY A 139 -5.62 6.57 -10.70
N GLY A 140 -6.97 6.59 -10.55
CA GLY A 140 -7.85 5.70 -11.30
C GLY A 140 -7.60 4.22 -11.11
N TYR A 141 -7.15 3.82 -9.91
CA TYR A 141 -6.78 2.43 -9.64
C TYR A 141 -7.93 1.46 -9.88
N ASN A 142 -7.66 0.38 -10.57
CA ASN A 142 -8.49 -0.81 -10.53
C ASN A 142 -8.33 -1.46 -9.14
N ILE A 143 -9.46 -1.76 -8.47
CA ILE A 143 -9.41 -2.20 -7.06
C ILE A 143 -9.84 -3.64 -6.94
N TRP A 144 -8.91 -4.46 -6.52
CA TRP A 144 -9.08 -5.87 -6.23
C TRP A 144 -9.09 -6.09 -4.71
N ASP A 145 -10.27 -6.30 -4.16
CA ASP A 145 -10.47 -6.47 -2.72
C ASP A 145 -11.19 -7.77 -2.37
N TYR A 146 -11.55 -7.93 -1.10
CA TYR A 146 -12.30 -9.09 -0.60
C TYR A 146 -13.57 -9.37 -1.39
N TYR A 147 -14.34 -8.34 -1.71
CA TYR A 147 -15.59 -8.51 -2.46
C TYR A 147 -15.34 -8.88 -3.91
N THR A 148 -14.37 -8.27 -4.54
CA THR A 148 -13.95 -8.62 -5.91
C THR A 148 -13.49 -10.08 -5.99
N ALA A 149 -12.73 -10.56 -5.00
CA ALA A 149 -12.30 -11.95 -4.94
C ALA A 149 -13.48 -12.94 -4.81
N ARG A 150 -14.53 -12.56 -4.07
CA ARG A 150 -15.77 -13.35 -4.00
C ARG A 150 -16.57 -13.34 -5.30
N GLU A 151 -16.77 -12.17 -5.88
CA GLU A 151 -17.55 -11.97 -7.12
C GLU A 151 -16.91 -12.68 -8.30
N THR A 152 -15.60 -12.75 -8.35
CA THR A 152 -14.84 -13.44 -9.41
C THR A 152 -14.61 -14.92 -9.13
N GLY A 153 -15.07 -15.44 -7.99
CA GLY A 153 -14.93 -16.85 -7.62
C GLY A 153 -13.53 -17.28 -7.22
N LYS A 154 -12.64 -16.32 -6.90
CA LYS A 154 -11.30 -16.62 -6.38
C LYS A 154 -11.35 -17.18 -4.95
N ILE A 155 -12.35 -16.80 -4.19
CA ILE A 155 -12.67 -17.37 -2.87
C ILE A 155 -14.14 -17.76 -2.81
N ASP A 156 -14.48 -18.76 -1.99
CA ASP A 156 -15.85 -19.14 -1.77
C ASP A 156 -16.67 -17.97 -1.16
N PRO A 157 -17.99 -17.89 -1.47
CA PRO A 157 -18.83 -16.80 -0.97
C PRO A 157 -18.80 -16.61 0.55
N ASP A 158 -18.65 -17.71 1.30
CA ASP A 158 -18.61 -17.69 2.76
C ASP A 158 -17.20 -17.71 3.34
N TYR A 159 -16.16 -17.68 2.47
CA TYR A 159 -14.78 -17.68 2.94
C TYR A 159 -14.44 -16.34 3.57
N ARG A 160 -14.01 -16.39 4.81
CA ARG A 160 -13.55 -15.22 5.55
C ARG A 160 -12.58 -15.60 6.64
N VAL A 161 -11.44 -14.94 6.66
CA VAL A 161 -10.47 -14.98 7.74
C VAL A 161 -10.38 -13.57 8.34
N TRP A 162 -11.03 -13.38 9.49
CA TRP A 162 -11.14 -12.12 10.21
C TRP A 162 -11.62 -10.93 9.35
N TRP A 163 -10.70 -10.16 8.76
CA TRP A 163 -11.01 -8.96 7.95
C TRP A 163 -11.31 -9.24 6.47
N GLY A 164 -11.04 -10.43 5.99
CA GLY A 164 -11.19 -10.77 4.59
C GLY A 164 -10.56 -12.12 4.27
N TYR A 165 -9.49 -12.17 3.49
CA TYR A 165 -8.67 -13.35 3.26
C TYR A 165 -7.21 -13.10 3.64
N GLU A 166 -6.48 -14.17 3.94
CA GLU A 166 -5.12 -14.14 4.46
C GLU A 166 -4.08 -13.71 3.41
N ASP A 167 -2.93 -13.25 3.90
CA ASP A 167 -1.83 -12.73 3.07
C ASP A 167 -1.28 -13.75 2.07
N LEU A 168 -1.28 -15.04 2.39
CA LEU A 168 -0.85 -16.07 1.44
C LEU A 168 -1.68 -16.05 0.16
N LYS A 169 -3.01 -15.95 0.28
CA LYS A 169 -3.89 -15.80 -0.89
C LYS A 169 -3.67 -14.46 -1.59
N LEU A 170 -3.49 -13.39 -0.84
CA LEU A 170 -3.22 -12.08 -1.41
C LEU A 170 -1.94 -12.08 -2.26
N PHE A 171 -0.88 -12.72 -1.79
CA PHE A 171 0.37 -12.84 -2.54
C PHE A 171 0.23 -13.76 -3.77
N ASP A 172 -0.54 -14.83 -3.68
CA ASP A 172 -0.82 -15.68 -4.85
C ASP A 172 -1.60 -14.90 -5.92
N TYR A 173 -2.62 -14.15 -5.55
CA TYR A 173 -3.37 -13.29 -6.48
C TYR A 173 -2.51 -12.17 -7.04
N ALA A 174 -1.66 -11.53 -6.21
CA ALA A 174 -0.74 -10.51 -6.68
C ALA A 174 0.24 -11.06 -7.73
N ARG A 175 0.73 -12.28 -7.55
CA ARG A 175 1.59 -12.95 -8.52
C ARG A 175 0.86 -13.24 -9.84
N GLU A 176 -0.39 -13.70 -9.78
CA GLU A 176 -1.22 -13.92 -10.97
C GLU A 176 -1.47 -12.62 -11.72
N GLU A 177 -1.83 -11.55 -10.99
CA GLU A 177 -2.10 -10.24 -11.56
C GLU A 177 -0.87 -9.60 -12.18
N LEU A 178 0.27 -9.63 -11.49
CA LEU A 178 1.55 -9.17 -12.04
C LEU A 178 1.93 -9.92 -13.32
N THR A 179 1.65 -11.22 -13.38
CA THR A 179 1.92 -12.01 -14.58
C THR A 179 0.99 -11.60 -15.73
N ALA A 180 -0.28 -11.35 -15.44
CA ALA A 180 -1.25 -10.89 -16.43
C ALA A 180 -0.88 -9.50 -16.97
N LEU A 181 -0.58 -8.55 -16.10
CA LEU A 181 -0.14 -7.20 -16.47
C LEU A 181 1.13 -7.21 -17.32
N ALA A 182 2.11 -8.04 -16.95
CA ALA A 182 3.35 -8.17 -17.71
C ALA A 182 3.16 -8.77 -19.11
N ALA A 183 2.09 -9.52 -19.34
CA ALA A 183 1.76 -10.09 -20.65
C ALA A 183 1.03 -9.09 -21.57
N GLU A 184 0.47 -8.04 -21.02
CA GLU A 184 -0.23 -6.99 -21.78
C GLU A 184 0.73 -5.89 -22.30
N GLY A 185 1.96 -5.81 -21.81
CA GLY A 185 3.01 -4.86 -22.22
C GLY A 185 3.24 -3.75 -21.24
#